data_fafa3d15a1551c8bf476958258ed4e4c
#
_entry.id   fafa3d15a1551c8bf476958258ed4e4c
#
_cell.length_a   1.000
_cell.length_b   1.000
_cell.length_c   1.000
_cell.angle_alpha   90.00
_cell.angle_beta   90.00
_cell.angle_gamma   90.00
#
_symmetry.space_group_name_H-M   'P 1'
#
loop_
_entity.id
_entity.type
_entity.pdbx_description
1 polymer ?
#
loop_
_entity_poly.entity_id
_entity_poly.type
_entity_poly.pdbx_seq_one_letter_code
_entity_poly.pdbx_strand_id
1 'polypeptide(L)'
;MSLNIGINMDKMGVHLPIIRAINYRFGFIGVGNMGGALAKAASRSTKQILLCDNDVEKAAALGRQIGCEFADSHSVVAECEYVFLGVKPQMMADLMNEIQKTLEKNPDVVLVSMAAGLSIETIRKMAGGDYKVIRIMPNLPVEVGEGEILYTTSENVTKPELGKFLNLMKHAGQLTAMPEKLMDAGCALSGCGPAFVFKFIRGLAQGASEAGIDMEIALPLAIQTVIGAAAMLESNTDRIDKMIDNVCSPGGSTIEGVKSLDASRMEKAVSDAVVAAYNRNVELGQS
;
A
#
# COMPACT_ATOMS: atom_id res chain seq x y z
N MET A 1 63.16 8.23 -3.46
CA MET A 1 63.10 7.75 -2.07
C MET A 1 61.72 8.12 -1.52
N SER A 2 60.80 7.15 -1.59
CA SER A 2 59.42 7.34 -1.05
C SER A 2 59.36 6.68 0.31
N LEU A 3 59.19 7.49 1.36
CA LEU A 3 58.99 6.98 2.72
C LEU A 3 57.54 6.45 2.84
N ASN A 4 57.41 5.15 2.95
CA ASN A 4 56.17 4.47 3.27
C ASN A 4 56.03 4.42 4.80
N ILE A 5 55.26 5.32 5.41
CA ILE A 5 54.95 5.28 6.83
C ILE A 5 53.69 4.41 6.97
N GLY A 6 53.87 3.14 7.18
CA GLY A 6 52.83 2.20 7.57
C GLY A 6 52.39 2.46 9.00
N ILE A 7 51.27 3.18 9.19
CA ILE A 7 50.63 3.30 10.49
C ILE A 7 49.84 2.01 10.73
N ASN A 8 50.34 1.20 11.66
CA ASN A 8 49.65 0.00 12.13
C ASN A 8 48.54 0.40 13.09
N MET A 9 47.29 0.43 12.58
CA MET A 9 46.06 0.91 13.29
C MET A 9 45.48 -0.09 14.28
N ASP A 10 46.00 -1.34 14.34
CA ASP A 10 45.49 -2.38 15.24
C ASP A 10 45.80 -2.18 16.74
N LYS A 11 46.58 -1.18 17.09
CA LYS A 11 46.96 -0.91 18.49
C LYS A 11 46.17 0.15 19.22
N MET A 12 45.20 0.82 18.57
CA MET A 12 44.48 1.93 19.21
C MET A 12 43.09 1.58 19.74
N GLY A 13 42.59 0.34 19.63
CA GLY A 13 41.31 -0.06 20.24
C GLY A 13 40.09 0.76 19.77
N VAL A 14 40.20 1.52 18.67
CA VAL A 14 39.10 2.27 18.09
C VAL A 14 38.34 1.31 17.20
N HIS A 15 37.29 0.69 17.73
CA HIS A 15 36.25 0.07 16.93
C HIS A 15 35.52 1.19 16.19
N LEU A 16 35.96 1.53 14.99
CA LEU A 16 35.13 2.27 14.06
C LEU A 16 33.89 1.40 13.80
N PRO A 17 32.67 1.96 13.98
CA PRO A 17 31.49 1.21 13.57
C PRO A 17 31.66 0.86 12.09
N ILE A 18 31.45 -0.41 11.74
CA ILE A 18 31.39 -0.84 10.34
C ILE A 18 30.23 -0.04 9.76
N ILE A 19 30.55 1.05 9.03
CA ILE A 19 29.58 1.81 8.28
C ILE A 19 29.11 0.86 7.17
N ARG A 20 27.98 0.21 7.42
CA ARG A 20 27.34 -0.67 6.46
C ARG A 20 26.89 0.20 5.29
N ALA A 21 27.35 -0.08 4.09
CA ALA A 21 26.88 0.59 2.91
C ALA A 21 25.40 0.20 2.68
N ILE A 22 24.47 1.13 2.94
CA ILE A 22 23.09 0.99 2.48
C ILE A 22 23.11 1.21 0.98
N ASN A 23 22.97 0.12 0.22
CA ASN A 23 23.05 0.13 -1.24
C ASN A 23 21.69 0.37 -1.89
N TYR A 24 20.60 0.04 -1.18
CA TYR A 24 19.23 0.09 -1.70
C TYR A 24 18.34 0.97 -0.83
N ARG A 25 17.38 1.65 -1.47
CA ARG A 25 16.37 2.45 -0.78
C ARG A 25 15.26 1.58 -0.24
N PHE A 26 14.75 0.68 -1.09
CA PHE A 26 13.66 -0.20 -0.74
C PHE A 26 14.05 -1.67 -0.87
N GLY A 27 13.66 -2.45 0.13
CA GLY A 27 13.62 -3.90 0.08
C GLY A 27 12.18 -4.40 0.16
N PHE A 28 11.84 -5.40 -0.63
CA PHE A 28 10.51 -6.04 -0.58
C PHE A 28 10.69 -7.52 -0.27
N ILE A 29 10.19 -7.96 0.89
CA ILE A 29 10.10 -9.38 1.25
C ILE A 29 8.66 -9.81 1.04
N GLY A 30 8.43 -10.59 -0.02
CA GLY A 30 7.11 -10.94 -0.53
C GLY A 30 6.67 -9.99 -1.65
N VAL A 31 6.82 -10.45 -2.90
CA VAL A 31 6.41 -9.73 -4.12
C VAL A 31 5.16 -10.36 -4.73
N GLY A 32 4.19 -10.71 -3.87
CA GLY A 32 2.83 -11.08 -4.26
C GLY A 32 2.09 -9.92 -4.96
N ASN A 33 0.77 -10.05 -5.13
CA ASN A 33 -0.03 -9.03 -5.83
C ASN A 33 0.26 -7.63 -5.28
N MET A 34 0.14 -7.42 -3.97
CA MET A 34 0.32 -6.10 -3.37
C MET A 34 1.79 -5.67 -3.28
N GLY A 35 2.69 -6.54 -2.79
CA GLY A 35 4.11 -6.22 -2.71
C GLY A 35 4.72 -5.94 -4.09
N GLY A 36 4.32 -6.72 -5.11
CA GLY A 36 4.73 -6.49 -6.49
C GLY A 36 4.20 -5.18 -7.08
N ALA A 37 2.94 -4.82 -6.80
CA ALA A 37 2.35 -3.55 -7.22
C ALA A 37 3.08 -2.34 -6.61
N LEU A 38 3.36 -2.40 -5.31
CA LEU A 38 4.12 -1.35 -4.61
C LEU A 38 5.56 -1.25 -5.12
N ALA A 39 6.23 -2.39 -5.38
CA ALA A 39 7.56 -2.40 -5.97
C ALA A 39 7.59 -1.77 -7.37
N LYS A 40 6.60 -2.06 -8.22
CA LYS A 40 6.42 -1.42 -9.54
C LYS A 40 6.23 0.09 -9.40
N ALA A 41 5.37 0.54 -8.49
CA ALA A 41 5.15 1.96 -8.23
C ALA A 41 6.43 2.65 -7.73
N ALA A 42 7.13 2.07 -6.75
CA ALA A 42 8.39 2.57 -6.22
C ALA A 42 9.49 2.64 -7.28
N SER A 43 9.51 1.69 -8.24
CA SER A 43 10.49 1.64 -9.32
C SER A 43 10.42 2.82 -10.29
N ARG A 44 9.32 3.58 -10.27
CA ARG A 44 9.19 4.85 -11.02
C ARG A 44 9.96 5.99 -10.34
N SER A 45 10.20 5.90 -9.03
CA SER A 45 10.97 6.88 -8.26
C SER A 45 12.45 6.52 -8.15
N THR A 46 12.79 5.23 -8.03
CA THR A 46 14.17 4.74 -7.86
C THR A 46 14.33 3.34 -8.39
N LYS A 47 15.55 3.00 -8.85
CA LYS A 47 15.94 1.63 -9.20
C LYS A 47 16.74 0.93 -8.08
N GLN A 48 17.03 1.66 -6.99
CA GLN A 48 17.69 1.09 -5.80
C GLN A 48 16.67 0.26 -4.98
N ILE A 49 16.20 -0.83 -5.57
CA ILE A 49 15.20 -1.74 -5.00
C ILE A 49 15.77 -3.16 -5.02
N LEU A 50 15.64 -3.86 -3.91
CA LEU A 50 16.01 -5.26 -3.74
C LEU A 50 14.75 -6.08 -3.46
N LEU A 51 14.51 -7.12 -4.26
CA LEU A 51 13.32 -7.95 -4.19
C LEU A 51 13.62 -9.31 -3.57
N CYS A 52 12.70 -9.83 -2.77
CA CYS A 52 12.76 -11.18 -2.20
C CYS A 52 11.36 -11.81 -2.24
N ASP A 53 11.29 -13.07 -2.60
CA ASP A 53 10.09 -13.91 -2.46
C ASP A 53 10.54 -15.36 -2.25
N ASN A 54 9.76 -16.18 -1.57
CA ASN A 54 10.01 -17.61 -1.46
C ASN A 54 10.04 -18.31 -2.84
N ASP A 55 9.24 -17.78 -3.78
CA ASP A 55 9.34 -18.10 -5.20
C ASP A 55 10.36 -17.17 -5.85
N VAL A 56 11.61 -17.64 -5.91
CA VAL A 56 12.76 -16.89 -6.46
C VAL A 56 12.53 -16.47 -7.91
N GLU A 57 11.89 -17.33 -8.72
CA GLU A 57 11.59 -16.99 -10.12
C GLU A 57 10.62 -15.83 -10.24
N LYS A 58 9.67 -15.71 -9.33
CA LYS A 58 8.75 -14.59 -9.26
C LYS A 58 9.46 -13.27 -8.93
N ALA A 59 10.38 -13.29 -7.95
CA ALA A 59 11.20 -12.12 -7.63
C ALA A 59 12.09 -11.73 -8.80
N ALA A 60 12.75 -12.71 -9.44
CA ALA A 60 13.60 -12.50 -10.61
C ALA A 60 12.82 -11.97 -11.82
N ALA A 61 11.60 -12.50 -12.08
CA ALA A 61 10.74 -12.04 -13.17
C ALA A 61 10.31 -10.59 -12.97
N LEU A 62 9.90 -10.24 -11.75
CA LEU A 62 9.57 -8.86 -11.41
C LEU A 62 10.80 -7.95 -11.52
N GLY A 63 11.96 -8.39 -11.01
CA GLY A 63 13.21 -7.65 -11.12
C GLY A 63 13.58 -7.32 -12.57
N ARG A 64 13.48 -8.29 -13.48
CA ARG A 64 13.66 -8.06 -14.93
C ARG A 64 12.65 -7.06 -15.49
N GLN A 65 11.38 -7.15 -15.07
CA GLN A 65 10.32 -6.25 -15.54
C GLN A 65 10.54 -4.79 -15.15
N ILE A 66 11.00 -4.53 -13.93
CA ILE A 66 11.12 -3.17 -13.39
C ILE A 66 12.57 -2.65 -13.37
N GLY A 67 13.56 -3.46 -13.80
CA GLY A 67 14.97 -3.09 -13.82
C GLY A 67 15.56 -2.98 -12.41
N CYS A 68 15.25 -3.95 -11.51
CA CYS A 68 15.71 -4.00 -10.13
C CYS A 68 16.33 -5.40 -9.83
N GLU A 69 17.10 -5.49 -8.76
CA GLU A 69 17.76 -6.71 -8.34
C GLU A 69 16.89 -7.54 -7.40
N PHE A 70 17.29 -8.80 -7.18
CA PHE A 70 16.66 -9.70 -6.23
C PHE A 70 17.71 -10.45 -5.41
N ALA A 71 17.37 -10.80 -4.16
CA ALA A 71 18.23 -11.49 -3.23
C ALA A 71 17.40 -12.26 -2.18
N ASP A 72 18.07 -12.84 -1.19
CA ASP A 72 17.43 -13.44 -0.02
C ASP A 72 16.94 -12.37 1.00
N SER A 73 16.12 -12.79 1.96
CA SER A 73 15.56 -11.94 3.01
C SER A 73 16.63 -11.27 3.88
N HIS A 74 17.72 -11.97 4.17
CA HIS A 74 18.81 -11.43 4.97
C HIS A 74 19.54 -10.30 4.25
N SER A 75 19.81 -10.45 2.96
CA SER A 75 20.41 -9.40 2.13
C SER A 75 19.50 -8.17 2.06
N VAL A 76 18.20 -8.38 1.87
CA VAL A 76 17.21 -7.29 1.88
C VAL A 76 17.27 -6.50 3.18
N VAL A 77 17.21 -7.18 4.34
CA VAL A 77 17.28 -6.51 5.65
C VAL A 77 18.62 -5.84 5.88
N ALA A 78 19.70 -6.44 5.36
CA ALA A 78 21.05 -5.96 5.58
C ALA A 78 21.38 -4.68 4.81
N GLU A 79 20.83 -4.51 3.61
CA GLU A 79 21.30 -3.53 2.64
C GLU A 79 20.28 -2.46 2.29
N CYS A 80 19.02 -2.60 2.77
CA CYS A 80 17.95 -1.66 2.47
C CYS A 80 17.67 -0.69 3.62
N GLU A 81 17.25 0.53 3.27
CA GLU A 81 16.83 1.55 4.22
C GLU A 81 15.40 1.31 4.73
N TYR A 82 14.49 0.93 3.81
CA TYR A 82 13.10 0.57 4.11
C TYR A 82 12.85 -0.86 3.66
N VAL A 83 12.30 -1.69 4.55
CA VAL A 83 12.00 -3.10 4.24
C VAL A 83 10.50 -3.34 4.33
N PHE A 84 9.88 -3.59 3.19
CA PHE A 84 8.46 -3.94 3.08
C PHE A 84 8.26 -5.40 3.45
N LEU A 85 7.36 -5.64 4.38
CA LEU A 85 6.94 -6.94 4.88
C LEU A 85 5.66 -7.35 4.14
N GLY A 86 5.84 -7.93 2.94
CA GLY A 86 4.76 -8.28 2.02
C GLY A 86 4.26 -9.72 2.15
N VAL A 87 4.59 -10.40 3.25
CA VAL A 87 4.10 -11.74 3.57
C VAL A 87 2.70 -11.68 4.18
N LYS A 88 1.99 -12.81 4.13
CA LYS A 88 0.68 -12.93 4.80
C LYS A 88 0.84 -12.81 6.32
N PRO A 89 -0.16 -12.28 7.07
CA PRO A 89 -0.06 -12.12 8.51
C PRO A 89 0.36 -13.39 9.27
N GLN A 90 -0.12 -14.56 8.84
CA GLN A 90 0.20 -15.85 9.44
C GLN A 90 1.68 -16.26 9.29
N MET A 91 2.38 -15.70 8.30
CA MET A 91 3.79 -15.99 8.01
C MET A 91 4.73 -14.96 8.66
N MET A 92 4.18 -13.92 9.30
CA MET A 92 4.98 -12.81 9.81
C MET A 92 5.92 -13.24 10.94
N ALA A 93 5.44 -14.07 11.87
CA ALA A 93 6.25 -14.55 12.98
C ALA A 93 7.45 -15.39 12.50
N ASP A 94 7.24 -16.27 11.52
CA ASP A 94 8.31 -17.10 10.95
C ASP A 94 9.35 -16.22 10.24
N LEU A 95 8.90 -15.26 9.43
CA LEU A 95 9.79 -14.29 8.79
C LEU A 95 10.62 -13.51 9.81
N MET A 96 9.97 -12.98 10.86
CA MET A 96 10.69 -12.22 11.89
C MET A 96 11.73 -13.07 12.61
N ASN A 97 11.41 -14.32 12.95
CA ASN A 97 12.37 -15.26 13.53
C ASN A 97 13.56 -15.52 12.59
N GLU A 98 13.30 -15.68 11.29
CA GLU A 98 14.35 -15.90 10.28
C GLU A 98 15.32 -14.71 10.22
N ILE A 99 14.81 -13.48 10.11
CA ILE A 99 15.62 -12.28 9.87
C ILE A 99 16.12 -11.60 11.16
N GLN A 100 15.74 -12.04 12.35
CA GLN A 100 16.01 -11.38 13.64
C GLN A 100 17.50 -11.02 13.81
N LYS A 101 18.39 -11.98 13.61
CA LYS A 101 19.84 -11.75 13.76
C LYS A 101 20.40 -10.72 12.78
N THR A 102 19.74 -10.53 11.65
CA THR A 102 20.12 -9.54 10.65
C THR A 102 19.56 -8.16 11.03
N LEU A 103 18.34 -8.12 11.57
CA LEU A 103 17.74 -6.91 12.14
C LEU A 103 18.59 -6.34 13.28
N GLU A 104 19.08 -7.17 14.21
CA GLU A 104 19.98 -6.76 15.30
C GLU A 104 21.25 -6.06 14.78
N LYS A 105 21.71 -6.42 13.60
CA LYS A 105 22.89 -5.80 12.94
C LYS A 105 22.54 -4.55 12.12
N ASN A 106 21.27 -4.27 11.87
CA ASN A 106 20.79 -3.10 11.15
C ASN A 106 19.66 -2.41 11.95
N PRO A 107 19.97 -1.81 13.12
CA PRO A 107 18.96 -1.23 14.00
C PRO A 107 18.27 0.01 13.43
N ASP A 108 18.83 0.63 12.38
CA ASP A 108 18.30 1.84 11.76
C ASP A 108 17.30 1.56 10.63
N VAL A 109 17.10 0.29 10.25
CA VAL A 109 16.14 -0.08 9.21
C VAL A 109 14.73 0.34 9.59
N VAL A 110 13.98 0.84 8.60
CA VAL A 110 12.56 1.15 8.74
C VAL A 110 11.75 -0.02 8.19
N LEU A 111 11.02 -0.71 9.06
CA LEU A 111 10.11 -1.78 8.66
C LEU A 111 8.81 -1.19 8.14
N VAL A 112 8.38 -1.61 6.94
CA VAL A 112 7.12 -1.16 6.33
C VAL A 112 6.16 -2.35 6.32
N SER A 113 5.22 -2.38 7.26
CA SER A 113 4.24 -3.46 7.38
C SER A 113 2.97 -3.15 6.61
N MET A 114 2.53 -4.08 5.76
CA MET A 114 1.23 -4.04 5.08
C MET A 114 0.29 -5.18 5.55
N ALA A 115 0.61 -5.81 6.68
CA ALA A 115 -0.14 -6.94 7.21
C ALA A 115 -1.43 -6.46 7.88
N ALA A 116 -2.58 -6.91 7.37
CA ALA A 116 -3.87 -6.65 8.01
C ALA A 116 -3.92 -7.28 9.41
N GLY A 117 -4.51 -6.56 10.38
CA GLY A 117 -4.68 -7.03 11.74
C GLY A 117 -3.42 -6.99 12.62
N LEU A 118 -2.23 -6.69 12.09
CA LEU A 118 -1.01 -6.58 12.90
C LEU A 118 -0.68 -5.11 13.20
N SER A 119 -0.65 -4.77 14.49
CA SER A 119 -0.29 -3.43 14.97
C SER A 119 1.22 -3.18 14.90
N ILE A 120 1.63 -1.91 15.00
CA ILE A 120 3.04 -1.51 15.14
C ILE A 120 3.68 -2.21 16.33
N GLU A 121 2.99 -2.25 17.48
CA GLU A 121 3.45 -2.93 18.68
C GLU A 121 3.68 -4.44 18.45
N THR A 122 2.73 -5.10 17.76
CA THR A 122 2.86 -6.52 17.41
C THR A 122 4.06 -6.78 16.50
N ILE A 123 4.29 -5.95 15.49
CA ILE A 123 5.46 -6.05 14.60
C ILE A 123 6.76 -5.88 15.40
N ARG A 124 6.86 -4.88 16.26
CA ARG A 124 8.02 -4.65 17.13
C ARG A 124 8.30 -5.84 18.06
N LYS A 125 7.25 -6.37 18.67
CA LYS A 125 7.34 -7.56 19.53
C LYS A 125 7.88 -8.77 18.77
N MET A 126 7.37 -9.02 17.56
CA MET A 126 7.86 -10.11 16.71
C MET A 126 9.31 -9.87 16.24
N ALA A 127 9.68 -8.62 15.95
CA ALA A 127 11.05 -8.25 15.55
C ALA A 127 12.06 -8.31 16.71
N GLY A 128 11.58 -8.37 17.97
CA GLY A 128 12.43 -8.47 19.15
C GLY A 128 13.10 -7.15 19.57
N GLY A 129 12.58 -5.99 19.14
CA GLY A 129 13.18 -4.69 19.47
C GLY A 129 12.32 -3.49 19.09
N ASP A 130 12.77 -2.30 19.50
CA ASP A 130 12.09 -1.03 19.24
C ASP A 130 12.45 -0.46 17.85
N TYR A 131 12.15 -1.26 16.81
CA TYR A 131 12.40 -0.86 15.43
C TYR A 131 11.47 0.26 14.97
N LYS A 132 11.94 1.06 14.02
CA LYS A 132 11.12 2.03 13.29
C LYS A 132 10.13 1.28 12.42
N VAL A 133 8.84 1.59 12.55
CA VAL A 133 7.78 0.92 11.79
C VAL A 133 6.90 1.96 11.11
N ILE A 134 6.70 1.80 9.80
CA ILE A 134 5.64 2.46 9.05
C ILE A 134 4.60 1.38 8.73
N ARG A 135 3.42 1.47 9.32
CA ARG A 135 2.29 0.60 8.97
C ARG A 135 1.52 1.23 7.85
N ILE A 136 1.32 0.50 6.76
CA ILE A 136 0.56 0.95 5.60
C ILE A 136 -0.62 0.02 5.33
N MET A 137 -1.66 0.57 4.70
CA MET A 137 -2.79 -0.19 4.19
C MET A 137 -3.09 0.28 2.76
N PRO A 138 -2.41 -0.31 1.77
CA PRO A 138 -2.62 -0.01 0.37
C PRO A 138 -3.85 -0.72 -0.19
N ASN A 139 -4.33 -0.25 -1.34
CA ASN A 139 -5.37 -0.91 -2.11
C ASN A 139 -4.91 -1.27 -3.53
N LEU A 140 -5.70 -2.11 -4.23
CA LEU A 140 -5.32 -2.66 -5.53
C LEU A 140 -5.01 -1.61 -6.62
N PRO A 141 -5.70 -0.45 -6.71
CA PRO A 141 -5.40 0.59 -7.71
C PRO A 141 -3.97 1.15 -7.68
N VAL A 142 -3.14 0.82 -6.68
CA VAL A 142 -1.68 1.06 -6.70
C VAL A 142 -1.02 0.53 -7.99
N GLU A 143 -1.54 -0.54 -8.58
CA GLU A 143 -1.01 -1.12 -9.82
C GLU A 143 -1.00 -0.13 -10.99
N VAL A 144 -1.98 0.76 -11.02
CA VAL A 144 -2.13 1.79 -12.06
C VAL A 144 -1.68 3.18 -11.59
N GLY A 145 -1.23 3.32 -10.33
CA GLY A 145 -0.78 4.58 -9.76
C GLY A 145 -1.90 5.44 -9.17
N GLU A 146 -3.09 4.89 -9.01
CA GLU A 146 -4.29 5.54 -8.47
C GLU A 146 -4.73 4.87 -7.15
N GLY A 147 -3.75 4.37 -6.38
CA GLY A 147 -4.00 3.75 -5.09
C GLY A 147 -4.30 4.75 -3.99
N GLU A 148 -5.01 4.29 -2.97
CA GLU A 148 -5.06 4.94 -1.66
C GLU A 148 -4.22 4.11 -0.69
N ILE A 149 -3.20 4.73 -0.11
CA ILE A 149 -2.31 4.11 0.86
C ILE A 149 -2.49 4.82 2.20
N LEU A 150 -3.26 4.24 3.09
CA LEU A 150 -3.32 4.73 4.46
C LEU A 150 -2.00 4.40 5.16
N TYR A 151 -1.49 5.32 5.99
CA TYR A 151 -0.28 5.07 6.76
C TYR A 151 -0.35 5.62 8.18
N THR A 152 0.40 4.97 9.07
CA THR A 152 0.73 5.44 10.42
C THR A 152 2.16 5.03 10.75
N THR A 153 2.79 5.71 11.71
CA THR A 153 4.19 5.47 12.06
C THR A 153 4.37 5.25 13.55
N SER A 154 5.39 4.48 13.90
CA SER A 154 5.90 4.50 15.25
C SER A 154 6.54 5.86 15.58
N GLU A 155 6.63 6.18 16.87
CA GLU A 155 7.10 7.49 17.37
C GLU A 155 8.57 7.77 17.07
N ASN A 156 9.39 6.72 16.84
CA ASN A 156 10.81 6.82 16.53
C ASN A 156 11.12 6.98 15.02
N VAL A 157 10.10 6.96 14.15
CA VAL A 157 10.26 7.34 12.73
C VAL A 157 10.37 8.85 12.65
N THR A 158 11.49 9.36 12.16
CA THR A 158 11.73 10.79 12.05
C THR A 158 10.98 11.43 10.87
N LYS A 159 10.72 12.74 10.96
CA LYS A 159 10.09 13.48 9.85
C LYS A 159 10.85 13.38 8.52
N PRO A 160 12.21 13.46 8.48
CA PRO A 160 12.96 13.23 7.24
C PRO A 160 12.79 11.83 6.65
N GLU A 161 12.80 10.78 7.48
CA GLU A 161 12.56 9.41 7.03
C GLU A 161 11.17 9.25 6.43
N LEU A 162 10.14 9.72 7.15
CA LEU A 162 8.78 9.69 6.62
C LEU A 162 8.67 10.48 5.30
N GLY A 163 9.20 11.70 5.25
CA GLY A 163 9.17 12.53 4.03
C GLY A 163 9.84 11.86 2.85
N LYS A 164 10.96 11.17 3.07
CA LYS A 164 11.66 10.38 2.05
C LYS A 164 10.80 9.20 1.57
N PHE A 165 10.21 8.44 2.51
CA PHE A 165 9.30 7.34 2.20
C PHE A 165 8.13 7.81 1.33
N LEU A 166 7.42 8.88 1.73
CA LEU A 166 6.29 9.43 1.00
C LEU A 166 6.68 9.87 -0.42
N ASN A 167 7.82 10.56 -0.56
CA ASN A 167 8.30 10.97 -1.89
C ASN A 167 8.66 9.79 -2.80
N LEU A 168 9.24 8.73 -2.25
CA LEU A 168 9.58 7.53 -3.02
C LEU A 168 8.33 6.74 -3.46
N MET A 169 7.27 6.80 -2.66
CA MET A 169 6.00 6.10 -2.93
C MET A 169 4.97 6.92 -3.72
N LYS A 170 5.26 8.17 -4.07
CA LYS A 170 4.31 9.11 -4.72
C LYS A 170 3.67 8.61 -6.02
N HIS A 171 4.27 7.64 -6.70
CA HIS A 171 3.71 7.05 -7.93
C HIS A 171 2.77 5.88 -7.67
N ALA A 172 2.51 5.56 -6.40
CA ALA A 172 1.55 4.53 -6.02
C ALA A 172 0.10 5.07 -5.91
N GLY A 173 -0.05 6.40 -5.86
CA GLY A 173 -1.30 7.12 -5.66
C GLY A 173 -1.24 8.08 -4.48
N GLN A 174 -2.36 8.27 -3.80
CA GLN A 174 -2.48 9.12 -2.62
C GLN A 174 -1.95 8.39 -1.38
N LEU A 175 -1.24 9.12 -0.50
CA LEU A 175 -0.77 8.61 0.78
C LEU A 175 -1.40 9.44 1.90
N THR A 176 -2.29 8.81 2.69
CA THR A 176 -3.09 9.49 3.72
C THR A 176 -2.69 9.04 5.11
N ALA A 177 -2.28 10.00 5.96
CA ALA A 177 -1.99 9.73 7.36
C ALA A 177 -3.27 9.40 8.13
N MET A 178 -3.25 8.33 8.93
CA MET A 178 -4.39 7.90 9.73
C MET A 178 -3.95 7.41 11.11
N PRO A 179 -4.69 7.73 12.19
CA PRO A 179 -4.44 7.13 13.50
C PRO A 179 -4.53 5.61 13.43
N GLU A 180 -3.60 4.89 14.09
CA GLU A 180 -3.53 3.43 14.00
C GLU A 180 -4.86 2.73 14.35
N LYS A 181 -5.56 3.23 15.37
CA LYS A 181 -6.87 2.70 15.79
C LYS A 181 -7.98 2.75 14.72
N LEU A 182 -7.78 3.55 13.66
CA LEU A 182 -8.74 3.70 12.55
C LEU A 182 -8.29 2.94 11.29
N MET A 183 -7.12 2.29 11.30
CA MET A 183 -6.58 1.61 10.11
C MET A 183 -7.51 0.49 9.61
N ASP A 184 -8.18 -0.24 10.51
CA ASP A 184 -9.08 -1.32 10.11
C ASP A 184 -10.38 -0.79 9.48
N ALA A 185 -10.89 0.34 9.96
CA ALA A 185 -12.02 1.05 9.34
C ALA A 185 -11.60 1.66 7.99
N GLY A 186 -10.42 2.26 7.93
CA GLY A 186 -9.85 2.75 6.68
C GLY A 186 -9.67 1.65 5.65
N CYS A 187 -9.17 0.47 6.06
CA CYS A 187 -9.05 -0.71 5.20
C CYS A 187 -10.41 -1.17 4.65
N ALA A 188 -11.45 -1.16 5.47
CA ALA A 188 -12.80 -1.51 5.02
C ALA A 188 -13.31 -0.56 3.94
N LEU A 189 -12.96 0.72 4.02
CA LEU A 189 -13.32 1.73 3.03
C LEU A 189 -12.42 1.66 1.79
N SER A 190 -11.11 1.91 1.94
CA SER A 190 -10.20 2.04 0.80
C SER A 190 -9.65 0.71 0.28
N GLY A 191 -9.38 -0.25 1.17
CA GLY A 191 -8.89 -1.57 0.81
C GLY A 191 -9.94 -2.43 0.11
N CYS A 192 -11.17 -2.46 0.64
CA CYS A 192 -12.29 -3.22 0.10
C CYS A 192 -13.09 -2.46 -0.96
N GLY A 193 -13.10 -1.14 -0.89
CA GLY A 193 -13.88 -0.23 -1.75
C GLY A 193 -13.78 -0.50 -3.25
N PRO A 194 -12.61 -0.78 -3.83
CA PRO A 194 -12.51 -1.08 -5.26
C PRO A 194 -13.46 -2.20 -5.72
N ALA A 195 -13.64 -3.25 -4.91
CA ALA A 195 -14.58 -4.33 -5.24
C ALA A 195 -16.04 -3.85 -5.27
N PHE A 196 -16.41 -2.92 -4.37
CA PHE A 196 -17.75 -2.34 -4.33
C PHE A 196 -17.99 -1.45 -5.56
N VAL A 197 -16.99 -0.65 -5.94
CA VAL A 197 -17.03 0.18 -7.15
C VAL A 197 -17.13 -0.69 -8.40
N PHE A 198 -16.41 -1.81 -8.49
CA PHE A 198 -16.53 -2.73 -9.63
C PHE A 198 -17.95 -3.32 -9.75
N LYS A 199 -18.61 -3.63 -8.61
CA LYS A 199 -20.03 -4.06 -8.63
C LYS A 199 -20.96 -2.95 -9.14
N PHE A 200 -20.72 -1.70 -8.74
CA PHE A 200 -21.49 -0.56 -9.19
C PHE A 200 -21.33 -0.33 -10.72
N ILE A 201 -20.09 -0.31 -11.21
CA ILE A 201 -19.79 -0.18 -12.65
C ILE A 201 -20.47 -1.29 -13.46
N ARG A 202 -20.42 -2.53 -12.96
CA ARG A 202 -21.10 -3.66 -13.60
C ARG A 202 -22.61 -3.46 -13.64
N GLY A 203 -23.22 -2.93 -12.58
CA GLY A 203 -24.66 -2.61 -12.54
C GLY A 203 -25.04 -1.57 -13.58
N LEU A 204 -24.25 -0.50 -13.74
CA LEU A 204 -24.47 0.52 -14.79
C LEU A 204 -24.42 -0.10 -16.20
N ALA A 205 -23.41 -0.91 -16.46
CA ALA A 205 -23.24 -1.56 -17.78
C ALA A 205 -24.38 -2.54 -18.08
N GLN A 206 -24.84 -3.31 -17.08
CA GLN A 206 -25.97 -4.22 -17.22
C GLN A 206 -27.28 -3.48 -17.53
N GLY A 207 -27.59 -2.39 -16.80
CA GLY A 207 -28.79 -1.57 -17.08
C GLY A 207 -28.77 -0.96 -18.47
N ALA A 208 -27.59 -0.50 -18.95
CA ALA A 208 -27.43 -0.03 -20.31
C ALA A 208 -27.63 -1.15 -21.35
N SER A 209 -27.18 -2.37 -21.04
CA SER A 209 -27.39 -3.54 -21.91
C SER A 209 -28.84 -3.95 -21.99
N GLU A 210 -29.58 -3.90 -20.88
CA GLU A 210 -31.03 -4.13 -20.86
C GLU A 210 -31.81 -3.09 -21.69
N ALA A 211 -31.25 -1.85 -21.80
CA ALA A 211 -31.79 -0.80 -22.65
C ALA A 211 -31.36 -0.91 -24.12
N GLY A 212 -30.61 -1.96 -24.51
CA GLY A 212 -30.26 -2.28 -25.90
C GLY A 212 -28.87 -1.84 -26.33
N ILE A 213 -27.99 -1.43 -25.43
CA ILE A 213 -26.57 -1.14 -25.74
C ILE A 213 -25.75 -2.41 -25.58
N ASP A 214 -24.96 -2.78 -26.57
CA ASP A 214 -24.08 -3.93 -26.46
C ASP A 214 -23.10 -3.78 -25.29
N MET A 215 -22.86 -4.87 -24.54
CA MET A 215 -22.01 -4.86 -23.34
C MET A 215 -20.57 -4.38 -23.64
N GLU A 216 -20.05 -4.65 -24.84
CA GLU A 216 -18.73 -4.18 -25.29
C GLU A 216 -18.65 -2.65 -25.37
N ILE A 217 -19.79 -1.97 -25.57
CA ILE A 217 -19.92 -0.51 -25.56
C ILE A 217 -20.31 -0.02 -24.16
N ALA A 218 -21.26 -0.69 -23.50
CA ALA A 218 -21.82 -0.27 -22.23
C ALA A 218 -20.75 -0.23 -21.10
N LEU A 219 -19.86 -1.23 -21.06
CA LEU A 219 -18.84 -1.32 -19.99
C LEU A 219 -17.82 -0.16 -20.04
N PRO A 220 -17.20 0.18 -21.17
CA PRO A 220 -16.33 1.38 -21.27
C PRO A 220 -17.05 2.69 -20.93
N LEU A 221 -18.30 2.86 -21.32
CA LEU A 221 -19.11 4.03 -20.96
C LEU A 221 -19.36 4.13 -19.45
N ALA A 222 -19.70 3.02 -18.81
CA ALA A 222 -19.89 2.96 -17.35
C ALA A 222 -18.59 3.28 -16.59
N ILE A 223 -17.46 2.74 -17.02
CA ILE A 223 -16.15 3.04 -16.43
C ILE A 223 -15.85 4.53 -16.54
N GLN A 224 -15.96 5.12 -17.75
CA GLN A 224 -15.66 6.54 -17.96
C GLN A 224 -16.61 7.45 -17.17
N THR A 225 -17.88 7.06 -17.01
CA THR A 225 -18.86 7.80 -16.19
C THR A 225 -18.41 7.86 -14.73
N VAL A 226 -17.95 6.74 -14.16
CA VAL A 226 -17.49 6.70 -12.76
C VAL A 226 -16.20 7.51 -12.58
N ILE A 227 -15.25 7.39 -13.51
CA ILE A 227 -14.01 8.20 -13.49
C ILE A 227 -14.36 9.69 -13.50
N GLY A 228 -15.24 10.14 -14.42
CA GLY A 228 -15.65 11.53 -14.53
C GLY A 228 -16.36 12.06 -13.29
N ALA A 229 -17.27 11.28 -12.71
CA ALA A 229 -17.97 11.66 -11.49
C ALA A 229 -17.03 11.79 -10.29
N ALA A 230 -16.09 10.85 -10.13
CA ALA A 230 -15.07 10.91 -9.06
C ALA A 230 -14.16 12.14 -9.22
N ALA A 231 -13.66 12.41 -10.44
CA ALA A 231 -12.82 13.57 -10.72
C ALA A 231 -13.57 14.90 -10.48
N MET A 232 -14.85 14.96 -10.76
CA MET A 232 -15.66 16.14 -10.44
C MET A 232 -15.76 16.38 -8.93
N LEU A 233 -15.94 15.34 -8.12
CA LEU A 233 -15.96 15.46 -6.66
C LEU A 233 -14.60 15.87 -6.09
N GLU A 234 -13.51 15.35 -6.63
CA GLU A 234 -12.15 15.71 -6.20
C GLU A 234 -11.83 17.18 -6.50
N SER A 235 -12.28 17.70 -7.64
CA SER A 235 -12.02 19.08 -8.07
C SER A 235 -12.97 20.12 -7.48
N ASN A 236 -14.01 19.70 -6.76
CA ASN A 236 -15.08 20.56 -6.29
C ASN A 236 -15.19 20.52 -4.76
N THR A 237 -15.46 21.68 -4.14
CA THR A 237 -15.72 21.82 -2.71
C THR A 237 -17.21 21.77 -2.35
N ASP A 238 -18.09 21.65 -3.32
CA ASP A 238 -19.53 21.52 -3.10
C ASP A 238 -19.87 20.20 -2.38
N ARG A 239 -20.94 20.22 -1.59
CA ARG A 239 -21.46 19.00 -0.96
C ARG A 239 -21.93 18.01 -2.03
N ILE A 240 -21.79 16.73 -1.77
CA ILE A 240 -22.18 15.65 -2.68
C ILE A 240 -23.65 15.75 -3.11
N ASP A 241 -24.54 16.10 -2.17
CA ASP A 241 -25.97 16.30 -2.44
C ASP A 241 -26.19 17.35 -3.55
N LYS A 242 -25.48 18.49 -3.47
CA LYS A 242 -25.56 19.54 -4.49
C LYS A 242 -25.03 19.07 -5.84
N MET A 243 -24.01 18.21 -5.85
CA MET A 243 -23.49 17.62 -7.09
C MET A 243 -24.52 16.68 -7.73
N ILE A 244 -25.26 15.92 -6.93
CA ILE A 244 -26.38 15.10 -7.39
C ILE A 244 -27.48 16.01 -7.99
N ASP A 245 -27.88 17.05 -7.26
CA ASP A 245 -28.92 18.01 -7.72
C ASP A 245 -28.52 18.68 -9.05
N ASN A 246 -27.25 19.04 -9.23
CA ASN A 246 -26.75 19.68 -10.46
C ASN A 246 -26.94 18.80 -11.71
N VAL A 247 -26.96 17.47 -11.55
CA VAL A 247 -27.20 16.52 -12.66
C VAL A 247 -28.70 16.23 -12.83
N CYS A 248 -29.51 16.45 -11.79
CA CYS A 248 -30.94 16.16 -11.77
C CYS A 248 -31.78 17.39 -12.23
N SER A 249 -32.16 17.39 -13.51
CA SER A 249 -33.14 18.39 -13.98
C SER A 249 -34.60 18.01 -13.61
N PRO A 250 -35.47 18.97 -13.29
CA PRO A 250 -36.88 18.68 -13.00
C PRO A 250 -37.57 17.96 -14.17
N GLY A 251 -38.17 16.81 -13.88
CA GLY A 251 -38.81 15.95 -14.90
C GLY A 251 -37.88 15.25 -15.85
N GLY A 252 -36.53 15.29 -15.62
CA GLY A 252 -35.54 14.61 -16.42
C GLY A 252 -35.40 13.12 -16.09
N SER A 253 -34.62 12.39 -16.92
CA SER A 253 -34.38 10.96 -16.74
C SER A 253 -33.52 10.67 -15.50
N THR A 254 -32.58 11.57 -15.17
CA THR A 254 -31.65 11.39 -14.04
C THR A 254 -32.41 11.29 -12.71
N ILE A 255 -33.36 12.17 -12.45
CA ILE A 255 -34.11 12.15 -11.18
C ILE A 255 -34.92 10.86 -11.02
N GLU A 256 -35.47 10.30 -12.11
CA GLU A 256 -36.17 9.02 -12.04
C GLU A 256 -35.20 7.84 -11.71
N GLY A 257 -33.99 7.88 -12.24
CA GLY A 257 -32.93 6.94 -11.88
C GLY A 257 -32.55 7.07 -10.39
N VAL A 258 -32.34 8.30 -9.89
CA VAL A 258 -32.01 8.56 -8.47
C VAL A 258 -33.13 8.05 -7.55
N LYS A 259 -34.39 8.31 -7.86
CA LYS A 259 -35.54 7.78 -7.09
C LYS A 259 -35.55 6.25 -7.03
N SER A 260 -35.15 5.58 -8.12
CA SER A 260 -35.06 4.11 -8.17
C SER A 260 -33.94 3.59 -7.25
N LEU A 261 -32.78 4.28 -7.22
CA LEU A 261 -31.68 3.95 -6.32
C LEU A 261 -32.06 4.17 -4.85
N ASP A 262 -32.75 5.27 -4.54
CA ASP A 262 -33.26 5.57 -3.19
C ASP A 262 -34.27 4.51 -2.72
N ALA A 263 -35.24 4.16 -3.56
CA ALA A 263 -36.20 3.09 -3.28
C ALA A 263 -35.51 1.74 -3.02
N SER A 264 -34.42 1.47 -3.71
CA SER A 264 -33.59 0.28 -3.53
C SER A 264 -32.63 0.39 -2.33
N ARG A 265 -32.58 1.53 -1.64
CA ARG A 265 -31.69 1.80 -0.50
C ARG A 265 -30.22 1.55 -0.83
N MET A 266 -29.76 1.99 -2.01
CA MET A 266 -28.41 1.73 -2.49
C MET A 266 -27.34 2.24 -1.51
N GLU A 267 -27.46 3.46 -1.00
CA GLU A 267 -26.50 4.04 -0.05
C GLU A 267 -26.40 3.21 1.24
N LYS A 268 -27.54 2.73 1.75
CA LYS A 268 -27.56 1.85 2.92
C LYS A 268 -26.86 0.54 2.65
N ALA A 269 -27.06 -0.07 1.48
CA ALA A 269 -26.41 -1.31 1.10
C ALA A 269 -24.89 -1.15 0.98
N VAL A 270 -24.42 -0.03 0.44
CA VAL A 270 -22.98 0.29 0.36
C VAL A 270 -22.41 0.54 1.76
N SER A 271 -23.10 1.30 2.60
CA SER A 271 -22.70 1.52 4.00
C SER A 271 -22.59 0.20 4.77
N ASP A 272 -23.57 -0.70 4.62
CA ASP A 272 -23.56 -2.01 5.26
C ASP A 272 -22.40 -2.89 4.79
N ALA A 273 -22.03 -2.79 3.51
CA ALA A 273 -20.88 -3.52 2.97
C ALA A 273 -19.56 -3.07 3.63
N VAL A 274 -19.38 -1.76 3.84
CA VAL A 274 -18.21 -1.21 4.55
C VAL A 274 -18.20 -1.68 6.01
N VAL A 275 -19.34 -1.63 6.71
CA VAL A 275 -19.45 -2.09 8.11
C VAL A 275 -19.15 -3.59 8.22
N ALA A 276 -19.67 -4.40 7.31
CA ALA A 276 -19.40 -5.84 7.28
C ALA A 276 -17.90 -6.14 7.07
N ALA A 277 -17.25 -5.42 6.16
CA ALA A 277 -15.81 -5.53 5.93
C ALA A 277 -15.00 -5.09 7.17
N TYR A 278 -15.41 -4.01 7.83
CA TYR A 278 -14.79 -3.55 9.07
C TYR A 278 -14.87 -4.60 10.19
N ASN A 279 -16.06 -5.15 10.44
CA ASN A 279 -16.23 -6.18 11.46
C ASN A 279 -15.32 -7.39 11.18
N ARG A 280 -15.20 -7.78 9.92
CA ARG A 280 -14.30 -8.88 9.55
C ARG A 280 -12.83 -8.55 9.76
N ASN A 281 -12.39 -7.31 9.48
CA ASN A 281 -11.03 -6.86 9.76
C ASN A 281 -10.72 -6.94 11.28
N VAL A 282 -11.65 -6.52 12.13
CA VAL A 282 -11.50 -6.61 13.59
C VAL A 282 -11.37 -8.07 14.05
N GLU A 283 -12.20 -8.98 13.53
CA GLU A 283 -12.11 -10.43 13.85
C GLU A 283 -10.75 -11.00 13.45
N LEU A 284 -10.25 -10.66 12.26
CA LEU A 284 -8.94 -11.14 11.78
C LEU A 284 -7.77 -10.62 12.62
N GLY A 285 -7.91 -9.43 13.21
CA GLY A 285 -6.89 -8.87 14.10
C GLY A 285 -6.87 -9.49 15.50
N GLN A 286 -7.90 -10.27 15.88
CA GLN A 286 -8.02 -10.95 17.18
C GLN A 286 -7.62 -12.44 17.11
N SER A 287 -7.45 -12.99 15.93
CA SER A 287 -7.05 -14.38 15.68
C SER A 287 -5.54 -14.51 15.45
#